data_b38aa6d53871cc4b158e397b14d41990
#
_entry.id   b38aa6d53871cc4b158e397b14d41990
#
_cell.length_a   1.000
_cell.length_b   1.000
_cell.length_c   1.000
_cell.angle_alpha   90.00
_cell.angle_beta   90.00
_cell.angle_gamma   90.00
#
_symmetry.space_group_name_H-M   'P 1'
#
loop_
_entity.id
_entity.type
_entity.pdbx_description
1 polymer ?
#
loop_
_entity_poly.entity_id
_entity_poly.type
_entity_poly.pdbx_seq_one_letter_code
_entity_poly.pdbx_strand_id
1 'polypeptide(L)'
;MTIDRRKFIKSSLAGAAAVGLGNTLAASAGELPAGAPPTYPIKAELKISFQEGTAPGATLNEKFDFMEEHGVVGFEPHGKGLKGRMKEFKEALKGRNIGVSAICAGFEGFILSTDPAIRKKCRDTMEELIILAGELGSTGVIIVPAFNSQVPVMPHTQETRDFLCEQFNEMGNIAQKHGTTVILEPLNRKEAFYLRQVADAASICRDINNPGVTCLGDFWHMTWEETCDMAAFLSAGKYLQHVHMASRKRRSMPGEDGEADNYVSGFKG
;
A
#
# COMPACT_ATOMS: atom_id res chain seq x y z
N MET A 1 6.64 -18.06 41.17
CA MET A 1 5.43 -18.90 40.98
C MET A 1 5.27 -19.13 39.48
N THR A 2 5.72 -20.26 38.96
CA THR A 2 5.62 -20.59 37.52
C THR A 2 4.23 -21.15 37.26
N ILE A 3 3.44 -20.42 36.48
CA ILE A 3 2.11 -20.86 36.07
C ILE A 3 2.29 -21.89 34.93
N ASP A 4 1.85 -23.14 35.22
CA ASP A 4 1.86 -24.22 34.23
C ASP A 4 0.85 -23.89 33.09
N ARG A 5 1.34 -23.71 31.89
CA ARG A 5 0.55 -23.38 30.69
C ARG A 5 -0.60 -24.36 30.42
N ARG A 6 -0.43 -25.64 30.74
CA ARG A 6 -1.50 -26.65 30.59
C ARG A 6 -2.64 -26.47 31.60
N LYS A 7 -2.33 -26.00 32.81
CA LYS A 7 -3.35 -25.68 33.83
C LYS A 7 -4.10 -24.41 33.48
N PHE A 8 -3.40 -23.41 32.89
CA PHE A 8 -4.03 -22.18 32.44
C PHE A 8 -5.05 -22.42 31.33
N ILE A 9 -4.70 -23.22 30.29
CA ILE A 9 -5.60 -23.58 29.20
C ILE A 9 -6.82 -24.37 29.68
N LYS A 10 -6.64 -25.30 30.63
CA LYS A 10 -7.75 -26.08 31.19
C LYS A 10 -8.70 -25.23 32.06
N SER A 11 -8.19 -24.23 32.78
CA SER A 11 -9.04 -23.33 33.58
C SER A 11 -9.79 -22.31 32.76
N SER A 12 -9.23 -21.83 31.61
CA SER A 12 -9.92 -20.94 30.69
C SER A 12 -11.05 -21.65 29.92
N LEU A 13 -10.87 -22.93 29.58
CA LEU A 13 -11.93 -23.75 28.98
C LEU A 13 -13.07 -24.10 29.97
N ALA A 14 -12.75 -24.30 31.24
CA ALA A 14 -13.76 -24.54 32.27
C ALA A 14 -14.56 -23.28 32.63
N GLY A 15 -13.96 -22.08 32.53
CA GLY A 15 -14.63 -20.80 32.75
C GLY A 15 -15.63 -20.44 31.64
N ALA A 16 -15.35 -20.85 30.41
CA ALA A 16 -16.26 -20.65 29.26
C ALA A 16 -17.50 -21.57 29.31
N ALA A 17 -17.41 -22.72 29.99
CA ALA A 17 -18.53 -23.65 30.16
C ALA A 17 -19.52 -23.28 31.28
N ALA A 18 -19.11 -22.40 32.23
CA ALA A 18 -19.93 -22.04 33.37
C ALA A 18 -20.88 -20.84 33.17
N VAL A 19 -20.75 -20.10 32.05
CA VAL A 19 -21.64 -18.97 31.70
C VAL A 19 -22.77 -19.38 30.77
N GLY A 20 -22.81 -20.62 30.31
CA GLY A 20 -23.75 -21.13 29.30
C GLY A 20 -24.94 -21.97 29.80
N LEU A 21 -25.24 -22.00 31.08
CA LEU A 21 -26.35 -22.80 31.62
C LEU A 21 -27.53 -21.90 32.09
N GLY A 22 -28.23 -21.35 31.13
CA GLY A 22 -29.50 -20.67 31.37
C GLY A 22 -30.20 -20.36 30.08
N ASN A 23 -30.57 -21.36 29.34
CA ASN A 23 -31.77 -21.54 28.50
C ASN A 23 -31.46 -22.63 27.45
N THR A 24 -32.04 -23.79 27.71
CA THR A 24 -32.10 -24.89 26.74
C THR A 24 -33.02 -24.49 25.57
N LEU A 25 -32.44 -23.96 24.54
CA LEU A 25 -32.92 -24.15 23.18
C LEU A 25 -32.00 -25.16 22.54
N ALA A 26 -32.49 -26.38 22.38
CA ALA A 26 -31.90 -27.39 21.53
C ALA A 26 -31.90 -26.83 20.08
N ALA A 27 -30.87 -26.09 19.73
CA ALA A 27 -30.56 -25.84 18.33
C ALA A 27 -30.04 -27.17 17.77
N SER A 28 -30.91 -27.89 17.04
CA SER A 28 -30.45 -28.91 16.10
C SER A 28 -29.29 -28.28 15.32
N ALA A 29 -28.14 -28.97 15.29
CA ALA A 29 -27.07 -28.64 14.37
C ALA A 29 -27.57 -28.98 12.95
N GLY A 30 -28.44 -28.12 12.44
CA GLY A 30 -28.73 -28.07 11.03
C GLY A 30 -27.47 -27.56 10.37
N GLU A 31 -26.92 -28.34 9.43
CA GLU A 31 -25.94 -27.83 8.49
C GLU A 31 -26.44 -26.49 7.98
N LEU A 32 -25.67 -25.44 8.26
CA LEU A 32 -25.89 -24.16 7.59
C LEU A 32 -25.84 -24.48 6.10
N PRO A 33 -26.89 -24.15 5.32
CA PRO A 33 -26.81 -24.35 3.89
C PRO A 33 -25.52 -23.64 3.45
N ALA A 34 -24.70 -24.35 2.66
CA ALA A 34 -23.55 -23.78 2.02
C ALA A 34 -24.08 -22.65 1.12
N GLY A 35 -24.29 -21.49 1.71
CA GLY A 35 -24.66 -20.28 1.00
C GLY A 35 -23.55 -20.03 -0.01
N ALA A 36 -23.91 -19.77 -1.25
CA ALA A 36 -22.97 -19.23 -2.20
C ALA A 36 -22.21 -18.09 -1.50
N PRO A 37 -20.88 -18.01 -1.65
CA PRO A 37 -20.10 -16.95 -1.03
C PRO A 37 -20.80 -15.61 -1.36
N PRO A 38 -20.92 -14.69 -0.41
CA PRO A 38 -21.59 -13.43 -0.65
C PRO A 38 -20.94 -12.77 -1.87
N THR A 39 -21.74 -12.56 -2.92
CA THR A 39 -21.32 -11.82 -4.10
C THR A 39 -21.28 -10.35 -3.71
N TYR A 40 -20.14 -9.89 -3.24
CA TYR A 40 -19.90 -8.45 -3.10
C TYR A 40 -19.90 -7.85 -4.52
N PRO A 41 -20.64 -6.77 -4.77
CA PRO A 41 -20.54 -6.12 -6.06
C PRO A 41 -19.09 -5.67 -6.27
N ILE A 42 -18.42 -6.22 -7.28
CA ILE A 42 -17.08 -5.80 -7.69
C ILE A 42 -17.20 -4.35 -8.11
N LYS A 43 -16.64 -3.44 -7.31
CA LYS A 43 -16.66 -2.00 -7.57
C LYS A 43 -15.32 -1.46 -8.05
N ALA A 44 -14.24 -2.23 -7.90
CA ALA A 44 -12.92 -1.83 -8.30
C ALA A 44 -12.68 -2.17 -9.77
N GLU A 45 -12.27 -1.20 -10.57
CA GLU A 45 -11.76 -1.39 -11.92
C GLU A 45 -10.24 -1.38 -11.87
N LEU A 46 -9.62 -2.52 -12.21
CA LEU A 46 -8.17 -2.65 -12.26
C LEU A 46 -7.65 -2.09 -13.59
N LYS A 47 -6.75 -1.12 -13.51
CA LYS A 47 -6.08 -0.52 -14.66
C LYS A 47 -4.61 -0.90 -14.65
N ILE A 48 -4.08 -1.32 -15.80
CA ILE A 48 -2.67 -1.71 -15.90
C ILE A 48 -1.81 -0.46 -16.09
N SER A 49 -0.73 -0.40 -15.32
CA SER A 49 0.28 0.65 -15.34
C SER A 49 1.69 0.06 -15.43
N PHE A 50 2.61 0.76 -16.05
CA PHE A 50 4.04 0.46 -16.00
C PHE A 50 4.81 1.50 -15.23
N GLN A 51 5.75 1.04 -14.40
CA GLN A 51 6.80 1.91 -13.87
C GLN A 51 7.72 2.38 -14.99
N GLU A 52 8.25 3.59 -14.88
CA GLU A 52 9.11 4.22 -15.89
C GLU A 52 10.27 3.33 -16.32
N GLY A 53 10.88 2.61 -15.38
CA GLY A 53 12.02 1.73 -15.64
C GLY A 53 11.67 0.42 -16.36
N THR A 54 10.38 0.02 -16.38
CA THR A 54 9.92 -1.25 -16.96
C THR A 54 9.23 -1.08 -18.31
N ALA A 55 8.70 0.10 -18.60
CA ALA A 55 8.06 0.37 -19.88
C ALA A 55 9.10 0.36 -21.02
N PRO A 56 8.92 -0.46 -22.08
CA PRO A 56 9.80 -0.47 -23.26
C PRO A 56 9.81 0.88 -23.99
N GLY A 57 10.99 1.29 -24.47
CA GLY A 57 11.20 2.55 -25.19
C GLY A 57 12.32 3.39 -24.56
N ALA A 58 13.03 4.16 -25.39
CA ALA A 58 14.10 5.06 -24.94
C ALA A 58 13.57 6.44 -24.52
N THR A 59 12.47 6.89 -25.13
CA THR A 59 11.81 8.17 -24.86
C THR A 59 10.42 7.95 -24.23
N LEU A 60 9.84 8.98 -23.63
CA LEU A 60 8.46 8.90 -23.12
C LEU A 60 7.47 8.58 -24.24
N ASN A 61 7.64 9.16 -25.43
CA ASN A 61 6.75 8.87 -26.55
C ASN A 61 6.81 7.41 -26.98
N GLU A 62 7.99 6.83 -27.13
CA GLU A 62 8.14 5.40 -27.46
C GLU A 62 7.53 4.48 -26.41
N LYS A 63 7.71 4.83 -25.10
CA LYS A 63 7.08 4.09 -24.03
C LYS A 63 5.56 4.15 -24.10
N PHE A 64 5.01 5.32 -24.36
CA PHE A 64 3.57 5.53 -24.44
C PHE A 64 2.97 4.90 -25.70
N ASP A 65 3.67 4.92 -26.84
CA ASP A 65 3.25 4.22 -28.03
C ASP A 65 3.12 2.71 -27.79
N PHE A 66 4.14 2.11 -27.16
CA PHE A 66 4.10 0.70 -26.77
C PHE A 66 2.95 0.41 -25.78
N MET A 67 2.75 1.26 -24.78
CA MET A 67 1.71 1.08 -23.78
C MET A 67 0.31 1.15 -24.38
N GLU A 68 0.04 2.10 -25.26
CA GLU A 68 -1.24 2.25 -25.94
C GLU A 68 -1.52 1.05 -26.87
N GLU A 69 -0.52 0.56 -27.60
CA GLU A 69 -0.63 -0.65 -28.45
C GLU A 69 -1.05 -1.88 -27.64
N HIS A 70 -0.63 -1.97 -26.36
CA HIS A 70 -0.90 -3.10 -25.47
C HIS A 70 -2.03 -2.84 -24.46
N GLY A 71 -2.78 -1.75 -24.58
CA GLY A 71 -3.91 -1.43 -23.71
C GLY A 71 -3.52 -1.06 -22.27
N VAL A 72 -2.27 -0.64 -22.07
CA VAL A 72 -1.78 -0.13 -20.78
C VAL A 72 -2.12 1.35 -20.68
N VAL A 73 -2.81 1.74 -19.62
CA VAL A 73 -3.38 3.10 -19.49
C VAL A 73 -2.75 3.93 -18.36
N GLY A 74 -1.85 3.34 -17.60
CA GLY A 74 -1.18 4.01 -16.48
C GLY A 74 0.34 4.03 -16.64
N PHE A 75 0.97 5.12 -16.23
CA PHE A 75 2.42 5.27 -16.17
C PHE A 75 2.84 5.77 -14.80
N GLU A 76 3.86 5.17 -14.21
CA GLU A 76 4.38 5.52 -12.89
C GLU A 76 5.81 6.06 -13.02
N PRO A 77 6.00 7.39 -13.07
CA PRO A 77 7.31 8.01 -13.14
C PRO A 77 8.05 7.96 -11.79
N HIS A 78 9.37 8.02 -11.85
CA HIS A 78 10.17 8.31 -10.67
C HIS A 78 10.05 9.77 -10.25
N GLY A 79 9.86 10.02 -8.95
CA GLY A 79 9.76 11.37 -8.41
C GLY A 79 11.08 12.16 -8.45
N LYS A 80 12.23 11.46 -8.40
CA LYS A 80 13.53 12.13 -8.45
C LYS A 80 13.73 12.88 -9.76
N GLY A 81 13.91 14.20 -9.68
CA GLY A 81 14.10 15.05 -10.85
C GLY A 81 12.84 15.34 -11.66
N LEU A 82 11.67 14.90 -11.22
CA LEU A 82 10.40 15.06 -11.92
C LEU A 82 10.07 16.52 -12.22
N LYS A 83 10.35 17.44 -11.30
CA LYS A 83 10.14 18.87 -11.48
C LYS A 83 10.77 19.40 -12.78
N GLY A 84 12.00 19.01 -13.08
CA GLY A 84 12.70 19.40 -14.30
C GLY A 84 12.11 18.81 -15.58
N ARG A 85 11.30 17.75 -15.46
CA ARG A 85 10.71 16.99 -16.56
C ARG A 85 9.21 17.28 -16.78
N MET A 86 8.60 18.13 -15.99
CA MET A 86 7.16 18.40 -16.05
C MET A 86 6.68 18.83 -17.44
N LYS A 87 7.46 19.64 -18.15
CA LYS A 87 7.12 20.05 -19.53
C LYS A 87 7.12 18.84 -20.46
N GLU A 88 8.17 18.01 -20.40
CA GLU A 88 8.29 16.77 -21.19
C GLU A 88 7.10 15.84 -20.94
N PHE A 89 6.71 15.61 -19.68
CA PHE A 89 5.55 14.78 -19.33
C PHE A 89 4.24 15.35 -19.88
N LYS A 90 3.98 16.63 -19.67
CA LYS A 90 2.75 17.28 -20.15
C LYS A 90 2.63 17.22 -21.68
N GLU A 91 3.73 17.40 -22.40
CA GLU A 91 3.76 17.28 -23.86
C GLU A 91 3.55 15.82 -24.31
N ALA A 92 4.25 14.86 -23.69
CA ALA A 92 4.15 13.46 -24.08
C ALA A 92 2.77 12.84 -23.77
N LEU A 93 2.09 13.28 -22.71
CA LEU A 93 0.75 12.81 -22.32
C LEU A 93 -0.37 13.46 -23.16
N LYS A 94 -0.10 14.54 -23.86
CA LYS A 94 -1.13 15.30 -24.56
C LYS A 94 -1.84 14.49 -25.63
N GLY A 95 -3.16 14.34 -25.48
CA GLY A 95 -4.01 13.63 -26.45
C GLY A 95 -3.91 12.11 -26.41
N ARG A 96 -3.20 11.54 -25.42
CA ARG A 96 -3.07 10.10 -25.21
C ARG A 96 -4.08 9.56 -24.20
N ASN A 97 -4.37 8.28 -24.27
CA ASN A 97 -5.17 7.56 -23.29
C ASN A 97 -4.26 6.97 -22.19
N ILE A 98 -3.28 7.74 -21.74
CA ILE A 98 -2.37 7.36 -20.65
C ILE A 98 -2.45 8.42 -19.55
N GLY A 99 -2.65 7.97 -18.31
CA GLY A 99 -2.58 8.81 -17.14
C GLY A 99 -1.37 8.47 -16.26
N VAL A 100 -0.99 9.36 -15.35
CA VAL A 100 0.00 9.07 -14.32
C VAL A 100 -0.70 8.34 -13.18
N SER A 101 -0.35 7.06 -12.98
CA SER A 101 -1.00 6.20 -11.97
C SER A 101 -0.57 6.53 -10.55
N ALA A 102 0.74 6.70 -10.32
CA ALA A 102 1.34 7.15 -9.07
C ALA A 102 2.71 7.74 -9.37
N ILE A 103 3.32 8.42 -8.40
CA ILE A 103 4.73 8.84 -8.47
C ILE A 103 5.52 7.97 -7.49
N CYS A 104 6.48 7.20 -8.02
CA CYS A 104 7.30 6.29 -7.23
C CYS A 104 8.41 7.04 -6.49
N ALA A 105 8.19 7.31 -5.21
CA ALA A 105 9.17 7.91 -4.30
C ALA A 105 9.85 9.18 -4.89
N GLY A 106 11.14 9.38 -4.60
CA GLY A 106 11.92 10.49 -5.15
C GLY A 106 12.10 11.67 -4.20
N PHE A 107 11.48 11.61 -3.02
CA PHE A 107 11.71 12.55 -1.92
C PHE A 107 13.08 12.30 -1.27
N GLU A 108 13.58 13.31 -0.56
CA GLU A 108 14.85 13.26 0.17
C GLU A 108 14.59 13.18 1.68
N GLY A 109 15.58 12.62 2.42
CA GLY A 109 15.39 12.37 3.85
C GLY A 109 14.41 11.23 4.14
N PHE A 110 13.90 11.14 5.37
CA PHE A 110 12.87 10.19 5.77
C PHE A 110 12.13 10.69 7.00
N ILE A 111 10.84 10.38 7.06
CA ILE A 111 9.93 11.00 8.04
C ILE A 111 10.18 10.53 9.48
N LEU A 112 10.70 9.31 9.67
CA LEU A 112 10.99 8.75 10.99
C LEU A 112 12.40 9.05 11.51
N SER A 113 13.15 9.98 10.90
CA SER A 113 14.43 10.39 11.45
C SER A 113 14.26 11.04 12.83
N THR A 114 15.18 10.78 13.77
CA THR A 114 15.27 11.54 15.01
C THR A 114 15.85 12.94 14.79
N ASP A 115 16.52 13.17 13.65
CA ASP A 115 17.03 14.49 13.24
C ASP A 115 15.91 15.33 12.60
N PRO A 116 15.55 16.48 13.21
CA PRO A 116 14.52 17.37 12.66
C PRO A 116 14.84 17.92 11.27
N ALA A 117 16.11 18.10 10.92
CA ALA A 117 16.51 18.60 9.60
C ALA A 117 16.24 17.58 8.51
N ILE A 118 16.49 16.29 8.77
CA ILE A 118 16.19 15.19 7.84
C ILE A 118 14.67 15.05 7.66
N ARG A 119 13.89 15.15 8.75
CA ARG A 119 12.42 15.15 8.67
C ARG A 119 11.89 16.34 7.87
N LYS A 120 12.44 17.51 8.12
CA LYS A 120 12.06 18.71 7.36
C LYS A 120 12.32 18.53 5.86
N LYS A 121 13.49 18.00 5.51
CA LYS A 121 13.84 17.72 4.11
C LYS A 121 12.84 16.75 3.47
N CYS A 122 12.42 15.72 4.21
CA CYS A 122 11.41 14.77 3.75
C CYS A 122 10.07 15.48 3.48
N ARG A 123 9.59 16.30 4.42
CA ARG A 123 8.34 17.03 4.24
C ARG A 123 8.39 17.99 3.06
N ASP A 124 9.44 18.80 2.96
CA ASP A 124 9.57 19.80 1.90
C ASP A 124 9.56 19.14 0.51
N THR A 125 10.30 18.04 0.35
CA THR A 125 10.38 17.33 -0.93
C THR A 125 9.14 16.51 -1.23
N MET A 126 8.45 15.97 -0.21
CA MET A 126 7.15 15.34 -0.38
C MET A 126 6.07 16.36 -0.78
N GLU A 127 6.04 17.52 -0.17
CA GLU A 127 5.11 18.61 -0.56
C GLU A 127 5.30 18.99 -2.03
N GLU A 128 6.55 19.15 -2.49
CA GLU A 128 6.84 19.41 -3.90
C GLU A 128 6.29 18.30 -4.80
N LEU A 129 6.54 17.03 -4.46
CA LEU A 129 6.05 15.89 -5.25
C LEU A 129 4.52 15.79 -5.25
N ILE A 130 3.86 16.09 -4.14
CA ILE A 130 2.39 16.10 -4.04
C ILE A 130 1.80 17.17 -4.97
N ILE A 131 2.39 18.35 -5.03
CA ILE A 131 1.97 19.41 -5.97
C ILE A 131 2.13 18.96 -7.41
N LEU A 132 3.29 18.39 -7.77
CA LEU A 132 3.55 17.86 -9.12
C LEU A 132 2.62 16.70 -9.48
N ALA A 133 2.29 15.83 -8.50
CA ALA A 133 1.31 14.75 -8.68
C ALA A 133 -0.06 15.31 -9.06
N GLY A 134 -0.53 16.32 -8.35
CA GLY A 134 -1.78 17.02 -8.69
C GLY A 134 -1.75 17.64 -10.09
N GLU A 135 -0.66 18.28 -10.49
CA GLU A 135 -0.50 18.86 -11.82
C GLU A 135 -0.51 17.82 -12.96
N LEU A 136 -0.08 16.58 -12.68
CA LEU A 136 -0.09 15.47 -13.62
C LEU A 136 -1.37 14.63 -13.55
N GLY A 137 -2.29 14.95 -12.64
CA GLY A 137 -3.51 14.15 -12.41
C GLY A 137 -3.22 12.75 -11.85
N SER A 138 -2.09 12.58 -11.18
CA SER A 138 -1.68 11.32 -10.54
C SER A 138 -2.56 10.99 -9.36
N THR A 139 -2.82 9.69 -9.11
CA THR A 139 -3.57 9.26 -7.94
C THR A 139 -2.81 9.51 -6.64
N GLY A 140 -1.47 9.51 -6.64
CA GLY A 140 -0.72 9.80 -5.43
C GLY A 140 0.79 9.76 -5.56
N VAL A 141 1.45 10.06 -4.43
CA VAL A 141 2.90 9.95 -4.25
C VAL A 141 3.19 8.84 -3.24
N ILE A 142 4.01 7.88 -3.63
CA ILE A 142 4.36 6.73 -2.80
C ILE A 142 5.44 7.11 -1.79
N ILE A 143 5.22 6.77 -0.51
CA ILE A 143 6.17 7.00 0.57
C ILE A 143 6.37 5.77 1.44
N VAL A 144 7.64 5.49 1.75
CA VAL A 144 8.08 4.54 2.78
C VAL A 144 8.54 5.34 3.99
N PRO A 145 8.01 5.10 5.22
CA PRO A 145 8.35 5.91 6.40
C PRO A 145 9.82 5.88 6.80
N ALA A 146 10.45 4.70 6.71
CA ALA A 146 11.88 4.51 6.91
C ALA A 146 12.34 3.16 6.36
N PHE A 147 13.52 3.14 5.73
CA PHE A 147 14.24 1.93 5.35
C PHE A 147 15.17 1.46 6.48
N ASN A 148 15.54 0.17 6.48
CA ASN A 148 16.47 -0.39 7.47
C ASN A 148 17.84 0.29 7.49
N SER A 149 18.28 0.85 6.37
CA SER A 149 19.57 1.54 6.24
C SER A 149 19.56 2.99 6.73
N GLN A 150 18.40 3.54 7.06
CA GLN A 150 18.25 4.95 7.43
C GLN A 150 18.39 5.14 8.94
N VAL A 151 19.42 5.90 9.34
CA VAL A 151 19.71 6.22 10.75
C VAL A 151 20.05 7.71 10.87
N PRO A 152 19.82 8.33 12.04
CA PRO A 152 19.13 7.77 13.22
C PRO A 152 17.60 7.73 13.02
N VAL A 153 16.96 6.66 13.51
CA VAL A 153 15.52 6.42 13.30
C VAL A 153 14.77 6.35 14.63
N MET A 154 13.52 6.83 14.63
CA MET A 154 12.62 6.74 15.78
C MET A 154 12.27 5.27 16.08
N PRO A 155 12.15 4.85 17.37
CA PRO A 155 11.84 3.48 17.73
C PRO A 155 10.38 3.13 17.43
N HIS A 156 10.06 1.81 17.46
CA HIS A 156 8.68 1.32 17.36
C HIS A 156 7.92 1.54 18.68
N THR A 157 7.31 2.71 18.83
CA THR A 157 6.48 3.06 19.99
C THR A 157 5.15 3.68 19.55
N GLN A 158 4.22 3.83 20.50
CA GLN A 158 2.95 4.50 20.23
C GLN A 158 3.18 5.97 19.87
N GLU A 159 4.12 6.63 20.55
CA GLU A 159 4.46 8.05 20.27
C GLU A 159 4.97 8.23 18.83
N THR A 160 5.77 7.27 18.32
CA THR A 160 6.23 7.27 16.93
C THR A 160 5.07 7.07 15.95
N ARG A 161 4.10 6.21 16.32
CA ARG A 161 2.89 6.01 15.51
C ARG A 161 2.04 7.28 15.47
N ASP A 162 1.81 7.90 16.62
CA ASP A 162 1.02 9.13 16.73
C ASP A 162 1.67 10.26 15.93
N PHE A 163 2.99 10.39 16.03
CA PHE A 163 3.77 11.31 15.21
C PHE A 163 3.60 11.04 13.70
N LEU A 164 3.67 9.78 13.25
CA LEU A 164 3.44 9.43 11.85
C LEU A 164 2.04 9.80 11.38
N CYS A 165 1.02 9.52 12.19
CA CYS A 165 -0.35 9.87 11.87
C CYS A 165 -0.51 11.38 11.70
N GLU A 166 0.11 12.19 12.56
CA GLU A 166 0.12 13.66 12.44
C GLU A 166 0.79 14.09 11.12
N GLN A 167 1.99 13.60 10.84
CA GLN A 167 2.75 14.00 9.65
C GLN A 167 2.04 13.59 8.35
N PHE A 168 1.48 12.40 8.29
CA PHE A 168 0.72 11.98 7.11
C PHE A 168 -0.62 12.69 6.97
N ASN A 169 -1.26 13.07 8.07
CA ASN A 169 -2.45 13.92 8.02
C ASN A 169 -2.15 15.30 7.41
N GLU A 170 -1.03 15.92 7.79
CA GLU A 170 -0.59 17.18 7.20
C GLU A 170 -0.33 17.05 5.70
N MET A 171 0.42 16.02 5.28
CA MET A 171 0.68 15.72 3.86
C MET A 171 -0.62 15.41 3.10
N GLY A 172 -1.53 14.64 3.71
CA GLY A 172 -2.84 14.32 3.15
C GLY A 172 -3.72 15.55 2.93
N ASN A 173 -3.67 16.52 3.82
CA ASN A 173 -4.38 17.80 3.66
C ASN A 173 -3.83 18.60 2.46
N ILE A 174 -2.52 18.54 2.22
CA ILE A 174 -1.91 19.17 1.03
C ILE A 174 -2.35 18.37 -0.22
N ALA A 175 -2.29 17.05 -0.18
CA ALA A 175 -2.66 16.19 -1.29
C ALA A 175 -4.12 16.41 -1.73
N GLN A 176 -5.07 16.51 -0.80
CA GLN A 176 -6.46 16.83 -1.12
C GLN A 176 -6.64 18.15 -1.85
N LYS A 177 -5.89 19.20 -1.46
CA LYS A 177 -5.94 20.50 -2.13
C LYS A 177 -5.51 20.43 -3.60
N HIS A 178 -4.65 19.47 -3.91
CA HIS A 178 -4.12 19.25 -5.25
C HIS A 178 -4.80 18.09 -6.00
N GLY A 179 -5.87 17.48 -5.42
CA GLY A 179 -6.61 16.40 -6.07
C GLY A 179 -5.85 15.09 -6.20
N THR A 180 -4.94 14.82 -5.28
CA THR A 180 -4.09 13.62 -5.23
C THR A 180 -4.05 13.01 -3.83
N THR A 181 -3.25 11.96 -3.60
CA THR A 181 -3.07 11.34 -2.29
C THR A 181 -1.60 11.09 -1.94
N VAL A 182 -1.34 10.80 -0.68
CA VAL A 182 -0.10 10.18 -0.20
C VAL A 182 -0.37 8.69 -0.06
N ILE A 183 0.44 7.86 -0.68
CA ILE A 183 0.27 6.40 -0.72
C ILE A 183 1.33 5.75 0.15
N LEU A 184 0.92 5.14 1.26
CA LEU A 184 1.82 4.45 2.18
C LEU A 184 2.20 3.08 1.61
N GLU A 185 3.48 2.83 1.43
CA GLU A 185 3.99 1.55 0.95
C GLU A 185 4.62 0.73 2.07
N PRO A 186 4.03 -0.42 2.43
CA PRO A 186 4.70 -1.42 3.25
C PRO A 186 5.69 -2.23 2.41
N LEU A 187 6.91 -2.38 2.92
CA LEU A 187 7.95 -3.19 2.30
C LEU A 187 8.30 -4.40 3.16
N ASN A 188 8.99 -5.38 2.57
CA ASN A 188 9.45 -6.56 3.29
C ASN A 188 10.50 -6.23 4.40
N ARG A 189 10.64 -7.15 5.35
CA ARG A 189 11.53 -7.00 6.52
C ARG A 189 13.02 -6.78 6.22
N LYS A 190 13.47 -7.07 5.01
CA LYS A 190 14.86 -6.81 4.59
C LYS A 190 15.06 -5.35 4.19
N GLU A 191 14.00 -4.67 3.81
CA GLU A 191 14.04 -3.29 3.30
C GLU A 191 13.41 -2.28 4.27
N ALA A 192 12.23 -2.58 4.83
CA ALA A 192 11.54 -1.63 5.71
C ALA A 192 11.88 -1.80 7.18
N PHE A 193 12.17 -0.68 7.82
CA PHE A 193 12.29 -0.61 9.27
C PHE A 193 10.91 -0.64 9.96
N TYR A 194 9.98 0.20 9.53
CA TYR A 194 8.76 0.46 10.30
C TYR A 194 7.51 -0.21 9.74
N LEU A 195 7.21 -0.06 8.46
CA LEU A 195 5.95 -0.48 7.84
C LEU A 195 6.17 -1.68 6.93
N ARG A 196 5.49 -2.81 7.22
CA ARG A 196 5.76 -4.08 6.54
C ARG A 196 4.53 -4.77 5.97
N GLN A 197 3.36 -4.63 6.60
CA GLN A 197 2.13 -5.29 6.18
C GLN A 197 1.10 -4.30 5.66
N VAL A 198 0.31 -4.71 4.68
CA VAL A 198 -0.78 -3.91 4.11
C VAL A 198 -1.81 -3.53 5.19
N ALA A 199 -2.09 -4.46 6.12
CA ALA A 199 -2.98 -4.21 7.25
C ALA A 199 -2.48 -3.08 8.17
N ASP A 200 -1.16 -2.98 8.38
CA ASP A 200 -0.54 -1.93 9.20
C ASP A 200 -0.65 -0.57 8.52
N ALA A 201 -0.36 -0.50 7.21
CA ALA A 201 -0.55 0.72 6.42
C ALA A 201 -2.01 1.19 6.46
N ALA A 202 -2.95 0.28 6.23
CA ALA A 202 -4.36 0.58 6.29
C ALA A 202 -4.82 1.00 7.69
N SER A 203 -4.22 0.46 8.76
CA SER A 203 -4.53 0.88 10.12
C SER A 203 -4.11 2.32 10.39
N ILE A 204 -2.96 2.75 9.86
CA ILE A 204 -2.53 4.17 9.90
C ILE A 204 -3.53 5.04 9.13
N CYS A 205 -3.92 4.64 7.92
CA CYS A 205 -4.94 5.37 7.15
C CYS A 205 -6.27 5.50 7.90
N ARG A 206 -6.71 4.45 8.61
CA ARG A 206 -7.93 4.48 9.44
C ARG A 206 -7.82 5.43 10.61
N ASP A 207 -6.69 5.42 11.33
CA ASP A 207 -6.47 6.29 12.48
C ASP A 207 -6.42 7.77 12.06
N ILE A 208 -5.80 8.07 10.93
CA ILE A 208 -5.75 9.41 10.34
C ILE A 208 -7.14 9.84 9.84
N ASN A 209 -7.91 8.92 9.25
CA ASN A 209 -9.22 9.17 8.65
C ASN A 209 -9.25 10.38 7.70
N ASN A 210 -8.23 10.52 6.87
CA ASN A 210 -8.06 11.58 5.89
C ASN A 210 -8.08 10.98 4.48
N PRO A 211 -9.01 11.39 3.58
CA PRO A 211 -9.09 10.84 2.22
C PRO A 211 -7.84 11.12 1.36
N GLY A 212 -6.99 12.07 1.74
CA GLY A 212 -5.72 12.33 1.11
C GLY A 212 -4.60 11.35 1.51
N VAL A 213 -4.88 10.33 2.36
CA VAL A 213 -3.92 9.31 2.79
C VAL A 213 -4.46 7.93 2.49
N THR A 214 -3.72 7.17 1.70
CA THR A 214 -4.09 5.85 1.20
C THR A 214 -2.92 4.88 1.34
N CYS A 215 -3.07 3.64 0.94
CA CYS A 215 -1.98 2.67 0.94
C CYS A 215 -1.95 1.85 -0.35
N LEU A 216 -0.85 1.15 -0.53
CA LEU A 216 -0.69 0.16 -1.59
C LEU A 216 -0.29 -1.21 -1.03
N GLY A 217 -0.43 -2.24 -1.86
CA GLY A 217 0.18 -3.53 -1.64
C GLY A 217 1.11 -3.88 -2.78
N ASP A 218 2.33 -4.28 -2.47
CA ASP A 218 3.30 -4.77 -3.44
C ASP A 218 3.44 -6.29 -3.29
N PHE A 219 3.03 -7.06 -4.29
CA PHE A 219 3.06 -8.53 -4.25
C PHE A 219 4.45 -9.12 -4.02
N TRP A 220 5.51 -8.43 -4.43
CA TRP A 220 6.87 -8.85 -4.09
C TRP A 220 7.12 -8.77 -2.60
N HIS A 221 6.81 -7.63 -1.99
CA HIS A 221 6.98 -7.42 -0.55
C HIS A 221 6.01 -8.30 0.27
N MET A 222 4.78 -8.42 -0.17
CA MET A 222 3.76 -9.28 0.45
C MET A 222 4.17 -10.76 0.48
N THR A 223 4.95 -11.23 -0.47
CA THR A 223 5.48 -12.61 -0.47
C THR A 223 6.26 -12.97 0.80
N TRP A 224 6.85 -11.97 1.47
CA TRP A 224 7.65 -12.14 2.68
C TRP A 224 6.88 -11.84 3.97
N GLU A 225 5.83 -11.04 3.89
CA GLU A 225 5.17 -10.47 5.06
C GLU A 225 3.72 -10.92 5.24
N GLU A 226 3.05 -11.32 4.16
CA GLU A 226 1.65 -11.71 4.19
C GLU A 226 1.49 -13.22 4.05
N THR A 227 0.52 -13.77 4.78
CA THR A 227 0.14 -15.20 4.66
C THR A 227 -0.94 -15.41 3.61
N CYS A 228 -1.70 -14.37 3.27
CA CYS A 228 -2.79 -14.41 2.30
C CYS A 228 -3.01 -13.03 1.68
N ASP A 229 -2.81 -12.92 0.38
CA ASP A 229 -2.96 -11.66 -0.36
C ASP A 229 -4.39 -11.10 -0.28
N MET A 230 -5.40 -11.98 -0.42
CA MET A 230 -6.81 -11.58 -0.33
C MET A 230 -7.12 -11.00 1.05
N ALA A 231 -6.65 -11.63 2.12
CA ALA A 231 -6.87 -11.12 3.47
C ALA A 231 -6.16 -9.77 3.70
N ALA A 232 -4.96 -9.60 3.15
CA ALA A 232 -4.24 -8.34 3.20
C ALA A 232 -5.03 -7.22 2.50
N PHE A 233 -5.53 -7.45 1.30
CA PHE A 233 -6.31 -6.46 0.55
C PHE A 233 -7.67 -6.18 1.17
N LEU A 234 -8.38 -7.22 1.64
CA LEU A 234 -9.62 -7.05 2.40
C LEU A 234 -9.42 -6.21 3.67
N SER A 235 -8.29 -6.40 4.37
CA SER A 235 -7.96 -5.60 5.56
C SER A 235 -7.75 -4.13 5.25
N ALA A 236 -7.26 -3.82 4.06
CA ALA A 236 -7.05 -2.45 3.59
C ALA A 236 -8.37 -1.80 3.14
N GLY A 237 -9.25 -2.57 2.49
CA GLY A 237 -10.55 -2.08 2.03
C GLY A 237 -10.43 -0.82 1.17
N LYS A 238 -11.22 0.21 1.48
CA LYS A 238 -11.25 1.48 0.73
C LYS A 238 -9.92 2.26 0.69
N TYR A 239 -8.96 1.92 1.55
CA TYR A 239 -7.66 2.60 1.59
C TYR A 239 -6.65 2.05 0.58
N LEU A 240 -6.91 0.85 0.01
CA LEU A 240 -6.07 0.29 -1.05
C LEU A 240 -6.33 1.02 -2.36
N GLN A 241 -5.38 1.84 -2.80
CA GLN A 241 -5.52 2.69 -3.99
C GLN A 241 -4.57 2.28 -5.12
N HIS A 242 -3.54 1.52 -4.81
CA HIS A 242 -2.50 1.16 -5.77
C HIS A 242 -1.98 -0.26 -5.49
N VAL A 243 -1.48 -0.94 -6.52
CA VAL A 243 -0.88 -2.27 -6.37
C VAL A 243 0.36 -2.35 -7.24
N HIS A 244 1.48 -2.75 -6.64
CA HIS A 244 2.67 -3.12 -7.38
C HIS A 244 2.71 -4.62 -7.65
N MET A 245 3.13 -4.99 -8.84
CA MET A 245 3.23 -6.38 -9.28
C MET A 245 4.64 -6.66 -9.82
N ALA A 246 5.29 -7.65 -9.24
CA ALA A 246 6.55 -8.18 -9.73
C ALA A 246 6.59 -9.69 -9.49
N SER A 247 7.42 -10.41 -10.23
CA SER A 247 7.65 -11.83 -10.05
C SER A 247 8.07 -12.15 -8.61
N ARG A 248 7.41 -13.13 -7.98
CA ARG A 248 7.52 -13.38 -6.53
C ARG A 248 8.88 -13.92 -6.09
N LYS A 249 9.62 -14.60 -6.96
CA LYS A 249 10.93 -15.17 -6.60
C LYS A 249 12.09 -14.24 -6.92
N ARG A 250 12.02 -13.51 -8.03
CA ARG A 250 13.15 -12.77 -8.58
C ARG A 250 12.94 -11.26 -8.69
N ARG A 251 11.74 -10.77 -8.39
CA ARG A 251 11.34 -9.36 -8.58
C ARG A 251 11.55 -8.89 -10.03
N SER A 252 11.34 -9.79 -10.98
CA SER A 252 11.36 -9.51 -12.41
C SER A 252 9.95 -9.26 -12.95
N MET A 253 9.73 -9.35 -14.24
CA MET A 253 8.40 -9.14 -14.82
C MET A 253 7.39 -10.19 -14.34
N PRO A 254 6.13 -9.83 -14.08
CA PRO A 254 5.07 -10.77 -13.75
C PRO A 254 4.96 -11.90 -14.78
N GLY A 255 4.81 -13.14 -14.31
CA GLY A 255 4.73 -14.34 -15.15
C GLY A 255 6.05 -15.10 -15.34
N GLU A 256 7.19 -14.48 -15.08
CA GLU A 256 8.50 -15.14 -15.22
C GLU A 256 8.78 -16.23 -14.18
N ASP A 257 8.06 -16.22 -13.05
CA ASP A 257 8.14 -17.25 -12.02
C ASP A 257 7.04 -18.34 -12.16
N GLY A 258 6.27 -18.29 -13.24
CA GLY A 258 5.21 -19.28 -13.54
C GLY A 258 4.09 -19.28 -12.48
N GLU A 259 3.77 -20.46 -11.90
CA GLU A 259 2.69 -20.60 -10.91
C GLU A 259 2.91 -19.77 -9.64
N ALA A 260 4.17 -19.44 -9.31
CA ALA A 260 4.47 -18.59 -8.15
C ALA A 260 3.93 -17.16 -8.31
N ASP A 261 3.65 -16.73 -9.54
CA ASP A 261 3.13 -15.41 -9.88
C ASP A 261 1.59 -15.37 -9.98
N ASN A 262 0.90 -16.27 -9.29
CA ASN A 262 -0.56 -16.23 -9.24
C ASN A 262 -1.05 -15.10 -8.33
N TYR A 263 -1.49 -14.01 -8.93
CA TYR A 263 -2.04 -12.82 -8.25
C TYR A 263 -3.57 -12.83 -8.12
N VAL A 264 -4.26 -13.77 -8.78
CA VAL A 264 -5.74 -13.81 -8.87
C VAL A 264 -6.39 -13.89 -7.50
N SER A 265 -5.78 -14.62 -6.56
CA SER A 265 -6.30 -14.75 -5.19
C SER A 265 -6.38 -13.41 -4.46
N GLY A 266 -5.43 -12.50 -4.66
CA GLY A 266 -5.43 -11.17 -4.06
C GLY A 266 -6.59 -10.30 -4.53
N PHE A 267 -6.92 -10.39 -5.82
CA PHE A 267 -7.96 -9.57 -6.44
C PHE A 267 -9.39 -10.13 -6.30
N LYS A 268 -9.57 -11.26 -5.63
CA LYS A 268 -10.91 -11.84 -5.34
C LYS A 268 -11.55 -11.29 -4.05
N GLY A 269 -10.83 -10.48 -3.31
CA GLY A 269 -11.25 -9.92 -2.02
C GLY A 269 -12.16 -8.69 -2.09
#